data_81e103b0b45d10cba5f3bacee7cbb598
#
_entry.id   81e103b0b45d10cba5f3bacee7cbb598
#
_cell.length_a   1.000
_cell.length_b   1.000
_cell.length_c   1.000
_cell.angle_alpha   90.00
_cell.angle_beta   90.00
_cell.angle_gamma   90.00
#
_symmetry.space_group_name_H-M   'P 1'
#
loop_
_entity.id
_entity.type
_entity.pdbx_description
1 polymer ?
#
loop_
_entity_poly.entity_id
_entity_poly.type
_entity_poly.pdbx_seq_one_letter_code
_entity_poly.pdbx_strand_id
1 'polypeptide(L)'
;MKKTIWTALALTFLLAGLLAAQSADEEYLKAMQISDKCQQIQALDAYITTYGGKGGQYDNYAYAYYCITPCATKNAQKAIEYGEKALTMSGLDENIKLGIIVTIPSLYDSMGQTDKAKAAAQRLVDMGKASANAKTSAQLQASGYVLIGQFAEKAGDYGGAAGAYITAYGILKDPSISKKLNNLANTLSKAQKYAEAEQVFRQFYANDKGPESASLLAQTLYKQGKVDEALAIYREAYAAKKAPNLALNIAIILNKEVKAKPALKAQTIDALIEAGLLNPSQQKALHQQALNLYISESPELASINAQIEEHNKNIADMTKTYNDKYGTKSDDELTGPEKVSMKKLSDAIESEKRANDQIKASQTGVVEKFNQLVAQARARISR
;
A
#
# COMPACT_ATOMS: atom_id res chain seq x y z
N MET A 1 -55.21 58.53 -8.83
CA MET A 1 -54.84 57.54 -9.88
C MET A 1 -53.34 57.28 -10.03
N LYS A 2 -52.41 58.20 -9.86
CA LYS A 2 -50.96 57.91 -10.03
C LYS A 2 -50.36 56.98 -8.96
N LYS A 3 -50.81 57.04 -7.68
CA LYS A 3 -50.29 56.17 -6.61
C LYS A 3 -50.72 54.68 -6.74
N THR A 4 -51.91 54.40 -7.30
CA THR A 4 -52.44 53.04 -7.47
C THR A 4 -51.72 52.29 -8.61
N ILE A 5 -51.25 53.00 -9.63
CA ILE A 5 -50.49 52.40 -10.76
C ILE A 5 -49.11 51.95 -10.30
N TRP A 6 -48.42 52.76 -9.46
CA TRP A 6 -47.10 52.38 -8.92
C TRP A 6 -47.14 51.17 -7.99
N THR A 7 -48.16 51.04 -7.15
CA THR A 7 -48.30 49.85 -6.29
C THR A 7 -48.69 48.59 -7.08
N ALA A 8 -49.49 48.70 -8.15
CA ALA A 8 -49.78 47.54 -9.00
C ALA A 8 -48.57 47.09 -9.83
N LEU A 9 -47.75 48.06 -10.34
CA LEU A 9 -46.51 47.72 -11.05
C LEU A 9 -45.47 47.07 -10.10
N ALA A 10 -45.33 47.59 -8.84
CA ALA A 10 -44.43 46.99 -7.85
C ALA A 10 -44.86 45.58 -7.44
N LEU A 11 -46.15 45.31 -7.30
CA LEU A 11 -46.68 43.99 -6.99
C LEU A 11 -46.49 43.00 -8.13
N THR A 12 -46.67 43.42 -9.41
CA THR A 12 -46.40 42.54 -10.58
C THR A 12 -44.91 42.22 -10.74
N PHE A 13 -44.01 43.16 -10.46
CA PHE A 13 -42.56 42.87 -10.45
C PHE A 13 -42.16 41.92 -9.34
N LEU A 14 -42.77 42.04 -8.16
CA LEU A 14 -42.53 41.15 -7.02
C LEU A 14 -43.03 39.73 -7.29
N LEU A 15 -44.23 39.57 -7.88
CA LEU A 15 -44.80 38.29 -8.23
C LEU A 15 -44.02 37.62 -9.39
N ALA A 16 -43.57 38.39 -10.38
CA ALA A 16 -42.78 37.88 -11.47
C ALA A 16 -41.37 37.43 -10.99
N GLY A 17 -40.79 38.15 -10.02
CA GLY A 17 -39.54 37.76 -9.37
C GLY A 17 -39.65 36.48 -8.54
N LEU A 18 -40.71 36.30 -7.79
CA LEU A 18 -40.99 35.09 -7.01
C LEU A 18 -41.21 33.86 -7.88
N LEU A 19 -41.99 34.00 -9.01
CA LEU A 19 -42.20 32.93 -9.96
C LEU A 19 -40.89 32.52 -10.71
N ALA A 20 -40.07 33.49 -11.03
CA ALA A 20 -38.76 33.24 -11.64
C ALA A 20 -37.76 32.54 -10.67
N ALA A 21 -37.78 32.91 -9.40
CA ALA A 21 -36.95 32.26 -8.38
C ALA A 21 -37.38 30.81 -8.15
N GLN A 22 -38.72 30.57 -8.03
CA GLN A 22 -39.26 29.21 -7.89
C GLN A 22 -38.93 28.32 -9.09
N SER A 23 -39.01 28.83 -10.31
CA SER A 23 -38.58 28.14 -11.53
C SER A 23 -37.08 27.85 -11.55
N ALA A 24 -36.25 28.75 -11.04
CA ALA A 24 -34.82 28.56 -10.94
C ALA A 24 -34.46 27.41 -9.97
N ASP A 25 -35.08 27.41 -8.79
CA ASP A 25 -34.84 26.39 -7.77
C ASP A 25 -35.23 24.98 -8.26
N GLU A 26 -36.36 24.86 -8.97
CA GLU A 26 -36.80 23.61 -9.56
C GLU A 26 -35.80 23.09 -10.62
N GLU A 27 -35.29 23.96 -11.49
CA GLU A 27 -34.32 23.58 -12.53
C GLU A 27 -32.96 23.19 -11.91
N TYR A 28 -32.51 23.87 -10.84
CA TYR A 28 -31.31 23.44 -10.12
C TYR A 28 -31.51 22.04 -9.51
N LEU A 29 -32.63 21.79 -8.84
CA LEU A 29 -32.90 20.48 -8.22
C LEU A 29 -33.00 19.36 -9.26
N LYS A 30 -33.57 19.63 -10.45
CA LYS A 30 -33.56 18.68 -11.59
C LYS A 30 -32.13 18.40 -12.05
N ALA A 31 -31.29 19.40 -12.21
CA ALA A 31 -29.89 19.23 -12.58
C ALA A 31 -29.12 18.35 -11.57
N MET A 32 -29.38 18.55 -10.27
CA MET A 32 -28.73 17.78 -9.20
C MET A 32 -29.15 16.31 -9.13
N GLN A 33 -30.33 15.95 -9.68
CA GLN A 33 -30.81 14.57 -9.77
C GLN A 33 -30.15 13.76 -10.90
N ILE A 34 -29.45 14.41 -11.82
CA ILE A 34 -28.77 13.75 -12.93
C ILE A 34 -27.58 12.95 -12.39
N SER A 35 -27.61 11.61 -12.59
CA SER A 35 -26.57 10.70 -12.11
C SER A 35 -25.27 10.81 -12.91
N ASP A 36 -25.38 10.99 -14.25
CA ASP A 36 -24.21 11.21 -15.10
C ASP A 36 -23.60 12.59 -14.86
N LYS A 37 -22.36 12.61 -14.38
CA LYS A 37 -21.70 13.85 -13.95
C LYS A 37 -21.40 14.81 -15.12
N CYS A 38 -21.24 14.29 -16.32
CA CYS A 38 -21.04 15.15 -17.48
C CYS A 38 -22.33 15.76 -18.00
N GLN A 39 -23.44 15.05 -17.92
CA GLN A 39 -24.76 15.59 -18.19
C GLN A 39 -25.21 16.56 -17.10
N GLN A 40 -24.89 16.26 -15.84
CA GLN A 40 -25.14 17.16 -14.71
C GLN A 40 -24.48 18.51 -14.92
N ILE A 41 -23.20 18.55 -15.35
CA ILE A 41 -22.49 19.80 -15.65
C ILE A 41 -23.17 20.58 -16.79
N GLN A 42 -23.69 19.90 -17.81
CA GLN A 42 -24.41 20.58 -18.90
C GLN A 42 -25.71 21.20 -18.41
N ALA A 43 -26.45 20.51 -17.55
CA ALA A 43 -27.66 21.04 -16.95
C ALA A 43 -27.38 22.20 -16.00
N LEU A 44 -26.31 22.13 -15.20
CA LEU A 44 -25.86 23.25 -14.36
C LEU A 44 -25.43 24.46 -15.20
N ASP A 45 -24.80 24.24 -16.36
CA ASP A 45 -24.41 25.31 -17.28
C ASP A 45 -25.65 26.01 -17.88
N ALA A 46 -26.64 25.23 -18.29
CA ALA A 46 -27.91 25.76 -18.78
C ALA A 46 -28.64 26.57 -17.68
N TYR A 47 -28.66 26.04 -16.46
CA TYR A 47 -29.19 26.75 -15.28
C TYR A 47 -28.48 28.09 -15.07
N ILE A 48 -27.13 28.08 -14.99
CA ILE A 48 -26.33 29.29 -14.76
C ILE A 48 -26.53 30.31 -15.87
N THR A 49 -26.62 29.86 -17.13
CA THR A 49 -26.85 30.75 -18.28
C THR A 49 -28.21 31.42 -18.20
N THR A 50 -29.25 30.69 -17.77
CA THR A 50 -30.64 31.17 -17.75
C THR A 50 -30.95 31.97 -16.50
N TYR A 51 -30.49 31.51 -15.33
CA TYR A 51 -30.91 32.01 -14.03
C TYR A 51 -29.78 32.60 -13.19
N GLY A 52 -28.53 32.30 -13.50
CA GLY A 52 -27.37 32.67 -12.68
C GLY A 52 -27.26 34.16 -12.42
N GLY A 53 -27.16 34.54 -11.16
CA GLY A 53 -27.08 35.92 -10.69
C GLY A 53 -28.42 36.68 -10.65
N LYS A 54 -29.54 35.97 -10.87
CA LYS A 54 -30.90 36.57 -10.79
C LYS A 54 -31.57 36.38 -9.44
N GLY A 55 -30.82 35.89 -8.43
CA GLY A 55 -31.28 35.76 -7.06
C GLY A 55 -31.93 34.41 -6.73
N GLY A 56 -31.64 33.36 -7.51
CA GLY A 56 -32.02 31.97 -7.16
C GLY A 56 -31.32 31.54 -5.86
N GLN A 57 -32.04 30.78 -5.03
CA GLN A 57 -31.55 30.30 -3.73
C GLN A 57 -30.27 29.45 -3.87
N TYR A 58 -30.09 28.76 -4.99
CA TYR A 58 -29.02 27.81 -5.26
C TYR A 58 -27.95 28.30 -6.21
N ASP A 59 -27.95 29.59 -6.56
CA ASP A 59 -26.98 30.13 -7.52
C ASP A 59 -25.53 29.84 -7.11
N ASN A 60 -25.17 30.07 -5.85
CA ASN A 60 -23.84 29.80 -5.30
C ASN A 60 -23.45 28.33 -5.41
N TYR A 61 -24.40 27.40 -5.16
CA TYR A 61 -24.19 25.98 -5.30
C TYR A 61 -24.07 25.53 -6.75
N ALA A 62 -24.83 26.11 -7.67
CA ALA A 62 -24.74 25.79 -9.09
C ALA A 62 -23.35 26.15 -9.63
N TYR A 63 -22.85 27.33 -9.35
CA TYR A 63 -21.48 27.74 -9.69
C TYR A 63 -20.43 26.83 -9.04
N ALA A 64 -20.60 26.49 -7.76
CA ALA A 64 -19.70 25.62 -7.01
C ALA A 64 -19.62 24.21 -7.59
N TYR A 65 -20.78 23.56 -7.77
CA TYR A 65 -20.84 22.19 -8.28
C TYR A 65 -20.36 22.06 -9.72
N TYR A 66 -20.55 23.08 -10.57
CA TYR A 66 -19.94 23.10 -11.87
C TYR A 66 -18.41 22.99 -11.77
N CYS A 67 -17.78 23.73 -10.86
CA CYS A 67 -16.33 23.71 -10.67
C CYS A 67 -15.79 22.37 -10.14
N ILE A 68 -16.45 21.80 -9.11
CA ILE A 68 -15.93 20.63 -8.41
C ILE A 68 -16.31 19.29 -9.05
N THR A 69 -17.17 19.28 -10.05
CA THR A 69 -17.59 18.05 -10.72
C THR A 69 -16.48 17.50 -11.64
N PRO A 70 -16.21 16.19 -11.67
CA PRO A 70 -15.07 15.62 -12.41
C PRO A 70 -14.99 15.99 -13.89
N CYS A 71 -16.14 16.25 -14.54
CA CYS A 71 -16.19 16.66 -15.95
C CYS A 71 -15.84 18.15 -16.19
N ALA A 72 -15.59 18.93 -15.15
CA ALA A 72 -15.19 20.34 -15.26
C ALA A 72 -13.92 20.56 -16.08
N THR A 73 -13.02 19.56 -16.10
CA THR A 73 -11.79 19.58 -16.90
C THR A 73 -12.04 19.71 -18.40
N LYS A 74 -13.22 19.36 -18.91
CA LYS A 74 -13.59 19.54 -20.32
C LYS A 74 -13.74 21.01 -20.70
N ASN A 75 -14.03 21.89 -19.75
CA ASN A 75 -14.04 23.34 -19.88
C ASN A 75 -13.43 23.98 -18.62
N ALA A 76 -12.15 23.71 -18.40
CA ALA A 76 -11.46 24.09 -17.18
C ALA A 76 -11.45 25.60 -16.92
N GLN A 77 -11.32 26.42 -17.98
CA GLN A 77 -11.37 27.89 -17.85
C GLN A 77 -12.71 28.34 -17.24
N LYS A 78 -13.82 27.86 -17.79
CA LYS A 78 -15.16 28.19 -17.30
C LYS A 78 -15.41 27.68 -15.89
N ALA A 79 -14.90 26.48 -15.59
CA ALA A 79 -14.99 25.91 -14.25
C ALA A 79 -14.24 26.75 -13.19
N ILE A 80 -13.08 27.27 -13.54
CA ILE A 80 -12.32 28.20 -12.67
C ILE A 80 -13.11 29.49 -12.45
N GLU A 81 -13.60 30.12 -13.53
CA GLU A 81 -14.39 31.34 -13.44
C GLU A 81 -15.63 31.16 -12.55
N TYR A 82 -16.33 30.05 -12.71
CA TYR A 82 -17.50 29.72 -11.88
C TYR A 82 -17.13 29.42 -10.42
N GLY A 83 -16.04 28.68 -10.19
CA GLY A 83 -15.55 28.42 -8.85
C GLY A 83 -15.15 29.69 -8.10
N GLU A 84 -14.37 30.57 -8.76
CA GLU A 84 -13.99 31.86 -8.18
C GLU A 84 -15.22 32.73 -7.90
N LYS A 85 -16.21 32.75 -8.81
CA LYS A 85 -17.48 33.46 -8.58
C LYS A 85 -18.24 32.89 -7.39
N ALA A 86 -18.35 31.57 -7.27
CA ALA A 86 -19.00 30.92 -6.13
C ALA A 86 -18.35 31.32 -4.79
N LEU A 87 -17.03 31.42 -4.74
CA LEU A 87 -16.29 31.82 -3.55
C LEU A 87 -16.58 33.28 -3.11
N THR A 88 -17.04 34.14 -4.02
CA THR A 88 -17.45 35.52 -3.68
C THR A 88 -18.89 35.62 -3.18
N MET A 89 -19.67 34.55 -3.34
CA MET A 89 -21.08 34.51 -2.92
C MET A 89 -21.21 34.05 -1.46
N SER A 90 -22.24 34.53 -0.77
CA SER A 90 -22.54 34.08 0.59
C SER A 90 -23.30 32.75 0.60
N GLY A 91 -23.31 32.07 1.77
CA GLY A 91 -24.17 30.90 2.01
C GLY A 91 -23.64 29.54 1.54
N LEU A 92 -22.38 29.46 1.00
CA LEU A 92 -21.76 28.18 0.73
C LEU A 92 -21.22 27.51 2.00
N ASP A 93 -21.44 26.21 2.09
CA ASP A 93 -20.81 25.39 3.12
C ASP A 93 -19.29 25.40 3.01
N GLU A 94 -18.61 25.38 4.15
CA GLU A 94 -17.14 25.37 4.19
C GLU A 94 -16.52 24.19 3.44
N ASN A 95 -17.13 22.99 3.48
CA ASN A 95 -16.64 21.84 2.73
C ASN A 95 -16.70 22.06 1.20
N ILE A 96 -17.73 22.75 0.73
CA ILE A 96 -17.88 23.07 -0.71
C ILE A 96 -16.85 24.15 -1.12
N LYS A 97 -16.65 25.17 -0.28
CA LYS A 97 -15.58 26.17 -0.50
C LYS A 97 -14.21 25.48 -0.59
N LEU A 98 -13.92 24.58 0.35
CA LEU A 98 -12.68 23.77 0.33
C LEU A 98 -12.58 22.95 -0.97
N GLY A 99 -13.67 22.32 -1.39
CA GLY A 99 -13.74 21.58 -2.66
C GLY A 99 -13.36 22.41 -3.85
N ILE A 100 -13.88 23.64 -3.97
CA ILE A 100 -13.53 24.58 -5.06
C ILE A 100 -12.04 24.92 -5.01
N ILE A 101 -11.55 25.33 -3.84
CA ILE A 101 -10.16 25.81 -3.70
C ILE A 101 -9.15 24.71 -3.99
N VAL A 102 -9.46 23.45 -3.61
CA VAL A 102 -8.61 22.29 -3.90
C VAL A 102 -8.68 21.86 -5.37
N THR A 103 -9.79 22.13 -6.06
CA THR A 103 -9.98 21.74 -7.46
C THR A 103 -9.30 22.70 -8.44
N ILE A 104 -9.31 24.00 -8.19
CA ILE A 104 -8.76 25.04 -9.08
C ILE A 104 -7.30 24.78 -9.52
N PRO A 105 -6.35 24.38 -8.65
CA PRO A 105 -5.00 24.04 -9.06
C PRO A 105 -4.95 22.95 -10.15
N SER A 106 -5.76 21.90 -9.98
CA SER A 106 -5.82 20.79 -10.94
C SER A 106 -6.45 21.20 -12.27
N LEU A 107 -7.39 22.15 -12.28
CA LEU A 107 -7.96 22.72 -13.48
C LEU A 107 -6.91 23.55 -14.26
N TYR A 108 -6.10 24.38 -13.59
CA TYR A 108 -4.99 25.08 -14.22
C TYR A 108 -3.96 24.09 -14.82
N ASP A 109 -3.66 23.01 -14.10
CA ASP A 109 -2.74 21.97 -14.59
C ASP A 109 -3.28 21.25 -15.83
N SER A 110 -4.60 20.98 -15.88
CA SER A 110 -5.25 20.36 -17.05
C SER A 110 -5.18 21.23 -18.32
N MET A 111 -5.03 22.55 -18.16
CA MET A 111 -4.82 23.51 -19.26
C MET A 111 -3.35 23.72 -19.60
N GLY A 112 -2.42 23.00 -18.97
CA GLY A 112 -0.98 23.21 -19.13
C GLY A 112 -0.45 24.50 -18.50
N GLN A 113 -1.25 25.21 -17.68
CA GLN A 113 -0.87 26.44 -17.00
C GLN A 113 -0.16 26.15 -15.67
N THR A 114 0.99 25.49 -15.76
CA THR A 114 1.71 24.91 -14.60
C THR A 114 2.06 25.97 -13.55
N ASP A 115 2.44 27.17 -13.95
CA ASP A 115 2.78 28.24 -13.00
C ASP A 115 1.56 28.70 -12.20
N LYS A 116 0.41 28.82 -12.85
CA LYS A 116 -0.84 29.15 -12.16
C LYS A 116 -1.31 28.02 -11.27
N ALA A 117 -1.14 26.76 -11.70
CA ALA A 117 -1.43 25.59 -10.89
C ALA A 117 -0.59 25.57 -9.60
N LYS A 118 0.72 25.82 -9.72
CA LYS A 118 1.63 25.91 -8.56
C LYS A 118 1.25 27.08 -7.65
N ALA A 119 0.97 28.26 -8.20
CA ALA A 119 0.55 29.43 -7.42
C ALA A 119 -0.77 29.18 -6.67
N ALA A 120 -1.74 28.54 -7.32
CA ALA A 120 -3.00 28.17 -6.69
C ALA A 120 -2.82 27.10 -5.59
N ALA A 121 -1.94 26.13 -5.78
CA ALA A 121 -1.59 25.16 -4.75
C ALA A 121 -0.85 25.82 -3.56
N GLN A 122 0.04 26.79 -3.82
CA GLN A 122 0.69 27.55 -2.76
C GLN A 122 -0.33 28.39 -1.97
N ARG A 123 -1.33 28.99 -2.64
CA ARG A 123 -2.43 29.71 -1.98
C ARG A 123 -3.18 28.82 -0.98
N LEU A 124 -3.38 27.51 -1.29
CA LEU A 124 -3.95 26.55 -0.32
C LEU A 124 -3.09 26.45 0.94
N VAL A 125 -1.78 26.32 0.78
CA VAL A 125 -0.86 26.24 1.93
C VAL A 125 -0.95 27.51 2.77
N ASP A 126 -0.98 28.69 2.14
CA ASP A 126 -1.01 29.96 2.85
C ASP A 126 -2.36 30.20 3.56
N MET A 127 -3.47 29.81 2.93
CA MET A 127 -4.79 29.80 3.56
C MET A 127 -4.84 28.84 4.75
N GLY A 128 -4.23 27.67 4.63
CA GLY A 128 -4.11 26.72 5.73
C GLY A 128 -3.33 27.33 6.91
N LYS A 129 -2.22 27.98 6.65
CA LYS A 129 -1.42 28.66 7.70
C LYS A 129 -2.20 29.78 8.39
N ALA A 130 -3.07 30.49 7.67
CA ALA A 130 -3.90 31.57 8.19
C ALA A 130 -5.16 31.08 8.92
N SER A 131 -5.52 29.80 8.80
CA SER A 131 -6.74 29.25 9.39
C SER A 131 -6.60 29.05 10.89
N ALA A 132 -7.54 29.60 11.65
CA ALA A 132 -7.64 29.41 13.10
C ALA A 132 -8.11 27.99 13.49
N ASN A 133 -8.80 27.29 12.59
CA ASN A 133 -9.25 25.92 12.80
C ASN A 133 -8.12 24.95 12.48
N ALA A 134 -7.59 24.26 13.49
CA ALA A 134 -6.44 23.36 13.35
C ALA A 134 -6.68 22.22 12.33
N LYS A 135 -7.89 21.66 12.26
CA LYS A 135 -8.23 20.60 11.32
C LYS A 135 -8.25 21.13 9.89
N THR A 136 -8.92 22.24 9.64
CA THR A 136 -8.95 22.92 8.33
C THR A 136 -7.56 23.36 7.92
N SER A 137 -6.78 23.92 8.83
CA SER A 137 -5.38 24.29 8.64
C SER A 137 -4.54 23.12 8.13
N ALA A 138 -4.58 21.99 8.82
CA ALA A 138 -3.83 20.79 8.44
C ALA A 138 -4.28 20.24 7.07
N GLN A 139 -5.58 20.18 6.80
CA GLN A 139 -6.13 19.70 5.55
C GLN A 139 -5.71 20.56 4.35
N LEU A 140 -5.84 21.89 4.46
CA LEU A 140 -5.46 22.82 3.39
C LEU A 140 -3.96 22.77 3.11
N GLN A 141 -3.13 22.83 4.14
CA GLN A 141 -1.69 22.79 3.97
C GLN A 141 -1.26 21.46 3.33
N ALA A 142 -1.72 20.33 3.83
CA ALA A 142 -1.36 19.03 3.29
C ALA A 142 -1.85 18.87 1.84
N SER A 143 -3.08 19.28 1.52
CA SER A 143 -3.60 19.26 0.15
C SER A 143 -2.76 20.12 -0.80
N GLY A 144 -2.38 21.34 -0.37
CA GLY A 144 -1.52 22.22 -1.15
C GLY A 144 -0.15 21.59 -1.43
N TYR A 145 0.50 21.04 -0.41
CA TYR A 145 1.79 20.36 -0.59
C TYR A 145 1.68 19.09 -1.44
N VAL A 146 0.59 18.33 -1.35
CA VAL A 146 0.35 17.19 -2.24
C VAL A 146 0.26 17.62 -3.69
N LEU A 147 -0.46 18.70 -3.99
CA LEU A 147 -0.56 19.24 -5.35
C LEU A 147 0.78 19.78 -5.85
N ILE A 148 1.51 20.54 -5.03
CA ILE A 148 2.87 21.00 -5.35
C ILE A 148 3.76 19.82 -5.72
N GLY A 149 3.70 18.74 -4.91
CA GLY A 149 4.45 17.52 -5.19
C GLY A 149 4.07 16.85 -6.50
N GLN A 150 2.78 16.77 -6.81
CA GLN A 150 2.29 16.21 -8.08
C GLN A 150 2.76 17.02 -9.30
N PHE A 151 2.73 18.35 -9.23
CA PHE A 151 3.21 19.20 -10.30
C PHE A 151 4.72 19.14 -10.48
N ALA A 152 5.47 19.00 -9.38
CA ALA A 152 6.92 18.78 -9.42
C ALA A 152 7.26 17.42 -10.05
N GLU A 153 6.55 16.35 -9.65
CA GLU A 153 6.72 15.00 -10.21
C GLU A 153 6.45 14.97 -11.73
N LYS A 154 5.36 15.61 -12.17
CA LYS A 154 5.02 15.77 -13.60
C LYS A 154 6.07 16.54 -14.39
N ALA A 155 6.72 17.52 -13.76
CA ALA A 155 7.82 18.28 -14.34
C ALA A 155 9.17 17.53 -14.28
N GLY A 156 9.25 16.34 -13.70
CA GLY A 156 10.49 15.59 -13.51
C GLY A 156 11.37 16.08 -12.36
N ASP A 157 10.90 17.03 -11.56
CA ASP A 157 11.55 17.50 -10.34
C ASP A 157 11.19 16.56 -9.18
N TYR A 158 11.82 15.40 -9.16
CA TYR A 158 11.53 14.36 -8.17
C TYR A 158 11.98 14.76 -6.75
N GLY A 159 13.04 15.59 -6.63
CA GLY A 159 13.49 16.14 -5.36
C GLY A 159 12.46 17.07 -4.74
N GLY A 160 11.96 18.03 -5.52
CA GLY A 160 10.87 18.92 -5.11
C GLY A 160 9.58 18.17 -4.80
N ALA A 161 9.24 17.16 -5.60
CA ALA A 161 8.07 16.30 -5.37
C ALA A 161 8.15 15.60 -4.02
N ALA A 162 9.28 14.97 -3.72
CA ALA A 162 9.49 14.27 -2.47
C ALA A 162 9.46 15.22 -1.27
N GLY A 163 10.13 16.37 -1.34
CA GLY A 163 10.10 17.39 -0.28
C GLY A 163 8.68 17.85 0.05
N ALA A 164 7.86 18.08 -0.98
CA ALA A 164 6.46 18.46 -0.80
C ALA A 164 5.62 17.34 -0.18
N TYR A 165 5.74 16.09 -0.66
CA TYR A 165 5.02 14.95 -0.07
C TYR A 165 5.46 14.65 1.36
N ILE A 166 6.76 14.78 1.69
CA ILE A 166 7.28 14.63 3.06
C ILE A 166 6.67 15.69 3.99
N THR A 167 6.59 16.93 3.52
CA THR A 167 5.97 18.02 4.28
C THR A 167 4.49 17.73 4.52
N ALA A 168 3.76 17.32 3.48
CA ALA A 168 2.34 16.95 3.61
C ALA A 168 2.13 15.79 4.58
N TYR A 169 2.98 14.75 4.51
CA TYR A 169 2.92 13.61 5.43
C TYR A 169 3.24 14.02 6.86
N GLY A 170 4.19 14.93 7.07
CA GLY A 170 4.49 15.50 8.39
C GLY A 170 3.28 16.16 9.05
N ILE A 171 2.41 16.78 8.23
CA ILE A 171 1.21 17.46 8.69
C ILE A 171 0.07 16.48 9.02
N LEU A 172 -0.24 15.52 8.14
CA LEU A 172 -1.44 14.68 8.29
C LEU A 172 -1.15 13.20 8.57
N LYS A 173 0.05 12.69 8.41
CA LYS A 173 0.34 11.23 8.54
C LYS A 173 -0.65 10.33 7.76
N ASP A 174 -1.18 10.83 6.64
CA ASP A 174 -2.19 10.15 5.84
C ASP A 174 -1.55 9.02 5.00
N PRO A 175 -2.08 7.78 5.04
CA PRO A 175 -1.58 6.65 4.25
C PRO A 175 -1.56 6.91 2.74
N SER A 176 -2.46 7.75 2.22
CA SER A 176 -2.49 8.10 0.80
C SER A 176 -1.25 8.91 0.38
N ILE A 177 -0.73 9.74 1.27
CA ILE A 177 0.50 10.52 1.05
C ILE A 177 1.72 9.59 1.11
N SER A 178 1.77 8.68 2.07
CA SER A 178 2.79 7.63 2.13
C SER A 178 2.82 6.79 0.86
N LYS A 179 1.66 6.45 0.30
CA LYS A 179 1.56 5.75 -1.00
C LYS A 179 2.17 6.56 -2.15
N LYS A 180 2.02 7.91 -2.16
CA LYS A 180 2.66 8.77 -3.16
C LYS A 180 4.18 8.75 -3.04
N LEU A 181 4.72 8.80 -1.83
CA LEU A 181 6.16 8.66 -1.56
C LEU A 181 6.69 7.30 -2.03
N ASN A 182 5.97 6.22 -1.77
CA ASN A 182 6.31 4.88 -2.27
C ASN A 182 6.31 4.81 -3.81
N ASN A 183 5.31 5.40 -4.47
CA ASN A 183 5.26 5.45 -5.93
C ASN A 183 6.42 6.26 -6.50
N LEU A 184 6.76 7.39 -5.89
CA LEU A 184 7.92 8.20 -6.27
C LEU A 184 9.24 7.42 -6.10
N ALA A 185 9.41 6.70 -5.00
CA ALA A 185 10.56 5.81 -4.78
C ALA A 185 10.68 4.76 -5.88
N ASN A 186 9.56 4.14 -6.28
CA ASN A 186 9.53 3.19 -7.37
C ASN A 186 9.87 3.83 -8.73
N THR A 187 9.40 5.05 -8.98
CA THR A 187 9.72 5.82 -10.19
C THR A 187 11.22 6.13 -10.26
N LEU A 188 11.79 6.65 -9.17
CA LEU A 188 13.23 6.92 -9.05
C LEU A 188 14.06 5.64 -9.20
N SER A 189 13.61 4.54 -8.59
CA SER A 189 14.27 3.23 -8.71
C SER A 189 14.27 2.71 -10.15
N LYS A 190 13.15 2.82 -10.87
CA LYS A 190 13.06 2.44 -12.30
C LYS A 190 13.95 3.33 -13.18
N ALA A 191 14.06 4.61 -12.85
CA ALA A 191 14.95 5.56 -13.52
C ALA A 191 16.42 5.43 -13.08
N GLN A 192 16.75 4.50 -12.17
CA GLN A 192 18.08 4.31 -11.58
C GLN A 192 18.65 5.56 -10.87
N LYS A 193 17.79 6.48 -10.46
CA LYS A 193 18.15 7.72 -9.75
C LYS A 193 18.25 7.50 -8.22
N TYR A 194 19.02 6.49 -7.85
CA TYR A 194 19.12 6.05 -6.45
C TYR A 194 19.77 7.09 -5.53
N ALA A 195 20.73 7.87 -6.03
CA ALA A 195 21.40 8.90 -5.22
C ALA A 195 20.45 10.05 -4.87
N GLU A 196 19.62 10.49 -5.83
CA GLU A 196 18.59 11.50 -5.59
C GLU A 196 17.56 10.99 -4.57
N ALA A 197 17.11 9.75 -4.74
CA ALA A 197 16.17 9.10 -3.83
C ALA A 197 16.75 8.98 -2.41
N GLU A 198 18.00 8.58 -2.28
CA GLU A 198 18.67 8.46 -0.99
C GLU A 198 18.74 9.81 -0.25
N GLN A 199 19.14 10.88 -0.93
CA GLN A 199 19.24 12.21 -0.32
C GLN A 199 17.89 12.64 0.27
N VAL A 200 16.80 12.45 -0.47
CA VAL A 200 15.46 12.81 -0.04
C VAL A 200 14.98 11.94 1.12
N PHE A 201 15.15 10.61 1.01
CA PHE A 201 14.64 9.71 2.05
C PHE A 201 15.50 9.72 3.33
N ARG A 202 16.76 10.11 3.25
CA ARG A 202 17.55 10.44 4.46
C ARG A 202 16.96 11.61 5.22
N GLN A 203 16.54 12.67 4.53
CA GLN A 203 15.87 13.80 5.16
C GLN A 203 14.52 13.38 5.77
N PHE A 204 13.75 12.54 5.05
CA PHE A 204 12.50 12.03 5.58
C PHE A 204 12.70 11.21 6.84
N TYR A 205 13.66 10.28 6.83
CA TYR A 205 13.97 9.45 7.99
C TYR A 205 14.54 10.26 9.17
N ALA A 206 15.30 11.32 8.89
CA ALA A 206 15.80 12.22 9.94
C ALA A 206 14.66 12.94 10.67
N ASN A 207 13.61 13.32 9.95
CA ASN A 207 12.43 14.05 10.49
C ASN A 207 11.38 13.12 11.10
N ASP A 208 11.25 11.91 10.61
CA ASP A 208 10.28 10.91 11.03
C ASP A 208 10.89 9.52 10.98
N LYS A 209 11.39 9.05 12.12
CA LYS A 209 11.98 7.72 12.27
C LYS A 209 10.93 6.59 12.30
N GLY A 210 9.83 6.77 11.59
CA GLY A 210 8.74 5.79 11.50
C GLY A 210 9.02 4.65 10.52
N PRO A 211 8.15 3.60 10.53
CA PRO A 211 8.30 2.47 9.63
C PRO A 211 8.27 2.82 8.14
N GLU A 212 7.50 3.84 7.75
CA GLU A 212 7.36 4.29 6.38
C GLU A 212 8.65 4.93 5.85
N SER A 213 9.20 5.88 6.59
CA SER A 213 10.44 6.58 6.23
C SER A 213 11.64 5.62 6.22
N ALA A 214 11.72 4.73 7.21
CA ALA A 214 12.73 3.68 7.26
C ALA A 214 12.64 2.74 6.05
N SER A 215 11.43 2.33 5.66
CA SER A 215 11.24 1.44 4.51
C SER A 215 11.69 2.09 3.19
N LEU A 216 11.36 3.36 2.96
CA LEU A 216 11.77 4.09 1.75
C LEU A 216 13.28 4.25 1.66
N LEU A 217 13.92 4.68 2.76
CA LEU A 217 15.37 4.85 2.79
C LEU A 217 16.09 3.51 2.64
N ALA A 218 15.72 2.51 3.44
CA ALA A 218 16.39 1.21 3.42
C ALA A 218 16.21 0.47 2.09
N GLN A 219 15.03 0.52 1.46
CA GLN A 219 14.84 -0.03 0.11
C GLN A 219 15.73 0.67 -0.92
N THR A 220 15.86 2.00 -0.84
CA THR A 220 16.72 2.77 -1.73
C THR A 220 18.20 2.37 -1.55
N LEU A 221 18.67 2.26 -0.32
CA LEU A 221 20.02 1.79 0.01
C LEU A 221 20.27 0.36 -0.50
N TYR A 222 19.30 -0.54 -0.29
CA TYR A 222 19.39 -1.91 -0.77
C TYR A 222 19.52 -2.00 -2.30
N LYS A 223 18.75 -1.17 -3.03
CA LYS A 223 18.83 -1.08 -4.50
C LYS A 223 20.20 -0.58 -5.00
N GLN A 224 20.92 0.19 -4.18
CA GLN A 224 22.29 0.61 -4.45
C GLN A 224 23.35 -0.43 -4.06
N GLY A 225 22.96 -1.59 -3.53
CA GLY A 225 23.87 -2.59 -2.99
C GLY A 225 24.44 -2.26 -1.59
N LYS A 226 23.96 -1.20 -0.94
CA LYS A 226 24.35 -0.80 0.41
C LYS A 226 23.57 -1.64 1.45
N VAL A 227 23.79 -2.96 1.41
CA VAL A 227 22.99 -3.94 2.18
C VAL A 227 23.08 -3.71 3.68
N ASP A 228 24.29 -3.50 4.19
CA ASP A 228 24.50 -3.37 5.63
C ASP A 228 23.88 -2.08 6.19
N GLU A 229 23.94 -0.96 5.42
CA GLU A 229 23.25 0.28 5.78
C GLU A 229 21.73 0.10 5.76
N ALA A 230 21.20 -0.57 4.75
CA ALA A 230 19.76 -0.85 4.64
C ALA A 230 19.26 -1.67 5.86
N LEU A 231 20.00 -2.72 6.23
CA LEU A 231 19.69 -3.53 7.40
C LEU A 231 19.79 -2.73 8.71
N ALA A 232 20.77 -1.82 8.82
CA ALA A 232 20.93 -0.97 10.00
C ALA A 232 19.70 -0.06 10.19
N ILE A 233 19.23 0.61 9.12
CA ILE A 233 18.02 1.46 9.14
C ILE A 233 16.78 0.66 9.51
N TYR A 234 16.59 -0.52 8.90
CA TYR A 234 15.44 -1.37 9.24
C TYR A 234 15.47 -1.84 10.69
N ARG A 235 16.64 -2.23 11.20
CA ARG A 235 16.79 -2.69 12.59
C ARG A 235 16.59 -1.57 13.61
N GLU A 236 17.12 -0.37 13.35
CA GLU A 236 16.88 0.81 14.19
C GLU A 236 15.39 1.10 14.32
N ALA A 237 14.68 1.16 13.18
CA ALA A 237 13.25 1.42 13.16
C ALA A 237 12.43 0.28 13.79
N TYR A 238 12.82 -0.97 13.59
CA TYR A 238 12.18 -2.14 14.19
C TYR A 238 12.37 -2.20 15.70
N ALA A 239 13.54 -1.82 16.20
CA ALA A 239 13.80 -1.75 17.63
C ALA A 239 12.94 -0.68 18.32
N ALA A 240 12.73 0.46 17.64
CA ALA A 240 11.86 1.53 18.14
C ALA A 240 10.35 1.16 18.06
N LYS A 241 9.94 0.46 17.01
CA LYS A 241 8.57 0.01 16.81
C LYS A 241 8.55 -1.33 16.05
N LYS A 242 8.13 -2.38 16.73
CA LYS A 242 8.06 -3.75 16.17
C LYS A 242 6.96 -3.87 15.10
N ALA A 243 7.11 -3.14 13.98
CA ALA A 243 6.16 -3.14 12.89
C ALA A 243 6.34 -4.38 11.99
N PRO A 244 5.25 -5.09 11.60
CA PRO A 244 5.31 -6.30 10.79
C PRO A 244 6.04 -6.14 9.46
N ASN A 245 5.88 -5.00 8.79
CA ASN A 245 6.54 -4.72 7.51
C ASN A 245 8.06 -4.57 7.65
N LEU A 246 8.55 -4.03 8.76
CA LEU A 246 9.99 -3.91 9.01
C LEU A 246 10.63 -5.29 9.23
N ALA A 247 10.00 -6.13 10.07
CA ALA A 247 10.46 -7.49 10.30
C ALA A 247 10.50 -8.30 8.99
N LEU A 248 9.45 -8.18 8.18
CA LEU A 248 9.36 -8.85 6.88
C LEU A 248 10.48 -8.41 5.93
N ASN A 249 10.75 -7.11 5.84
CA ASN A 249 11.80 -6.57 4.96
C ASN A 249 13.20 -7.01 5.42
N ILE A 250 13.47 -7.03 6.73
CA ILE A 250 14.72 -7.59 7.28
C ILE A 250 14.88 -9.05 6.85
N ALA A 251 13.83 -9.87 7.05
CA ALA A 251 13.85 -11.29 6.71
C ALA A 251 14.08 -11.50 5.20
N ILE A 252 13.41 -10.73 4.34
CA ILE A 252 13.58 -10.80 2.87
C ILE A 252 15.01 -10.50 2.45
N ILE A 253 15.62 -9.44 2.97
CA ILE A 253 17.00 -9.07 2.64
C ILE A 253 17.96 -10.16 3.10
N LEU A 254 17.89 -10.56 4.37
CA LEU A 254 18.76 -11.60 4.91
C LEU A 254 18.64 -12.92 4.16
N ASN A 255 17.41 -13.32 3.79
CA ASN A 255 17.17 -14.57 3.05
C ASN A 255 17.73 -14.53 1.62
N LYS A 256 17.85 -13.36 1.00
CA LYS A 256 18.54 -13.21 -0.30
C LYS A 256 20.05 -13.25 -0.14
N GLU A 257 20.57 -12.61 0.89
CA GLU A 257 22.02 -12.48 1.12
C GLU A 257 22.66 -13.76 1.69
N VAL A 258 21.91 -14.58 2.38
CA VAL A 258 22.42 -15.77 3.10
C VAL A 258 23.15 -16.77 2.18
N LYS A 259 22.75 -16.87 0.90
CA LYS A 259 23.39 -17.76 -0.07
C LYS A 259 24.85 -17.33 -0.35
N ALA A 260 25.07 -16.02 -0.44
CA ALA A 260 26.41 -15.46 -0.67
C ALA A 260 27.20 -15.27 0.63
N LYS A 261 26.51 -15.08 1.77
CA LYS A 261 27.06 -14.82 3.09
C LYS A 261 26.53 -15.84 4.11
N PRO A 262 27.03 -17.09 4.15
CA PRO A 262 26.53 -18.13 5.05
C PRO A 262 26.55 -17.74 6.55
N ALA A 263 27.45 -16.85 6.96
CA ALA A 263 27.50 -16.32 8.33
C ALA A 263 26.20 -15.62 8.77
N LEU A 264 25.32 -15.24 7.84
CA LEU A 264 24.04 -14.60 8.14
C LEU A 264 22.92 -15.60 8.48
N LYS A 265 23.14 -16.92 8.37
CA LYS A 265 22.09 -17.94 8.50
C LYS A 265 21.33 -17.85 9.83
N ALA A 266 22.02 -17.81 10.95
CA ALA A 266 21.38 -17.71 12.28
C ALA A 266 20.48 -16.47 12.37
N GLN A 267 20.98 -15.32 11.89
CA GLN A 267 20.22 -14.07 11.86
C GLN A 267 19.02 -14.17 10.90
N THR A 268 19.20 -14.88 9.77
CA THR A 268 18.10 -15.10 8.79
C THR A 268 16.99 -15.96 9.39
N ILE A 269 17.36 -17.03 10.08
CA ILE A 269 16.41 -17.92 10.78
C ILE A 269 15.58 -17.12 11.79
N ASP A 270 16.25 -16.36 12.67
CA ASP A 270 15.58 -15.51 13.65
C ASP A 270 14.63 -14.48 12.98
N ALA A 271 15.10 -13.79 11.94
CA ALA A 271 14.32 -12.80 11.23
C ALA A 271 13.08 -13.40 10.53
N LEU A 272 13.22 -14.58 9.91
CA LEU A 272 12.11 -15.29 9.29
C LEU A 272 11.06 -15.74 10.32
N ILE A 273 11.50 -16.20 11.49
CA ILE A 273 10.60 -16.59 12.59
C ILE A 273 9.86 -15.35 13.10
N GLU A 274 10.54 -14.26 13.41
CA GLU A 274 9.92 -13.03 13.90
C GLU A 274 8.96 -12.42 12.87
N ALA A 275 9.37 -12.37 11.60
CA ALA A 275 8.50 -11.92 10.51
C ALA A 275 7.24 -12.78 10.39
N GLY A 276 7.35 -14.10 10.53
CA GLY A 276 6.21 -15.01 10.52
C GLY A 276 5.26 -14.78 11.69
N LEU A 277 5.78 -14.59 12.90
CA LEU A 277 4.96 -14.32 14.08
C LEU A 277 4.19 -13.00 13.99
N LEU A 278 4.75 -11.99 13.31
CA LEU A 278 4.12 -10.68 13.12
C LEU A 278 3.23 -10.60 11.88
N ASN A 279 3.31 -11.58 10.96
CA ASN A 279 2.53 -11.63 9.72
C ASN A 279 1.76 -12.95 9.61
N PRO A 280 0.58 -13.10 10.26
CA PRO A 280 -0.15 -14.36 10.32
C PRO A 280 -0.46 -15.00 8.97
N SER A 281 -0.75 -14.19 7.94
CA SER A 281 -1.03 -14.67 6.59
C SER A 281 0.17 -15.34 5.89
N GLN A 282 1.40 -14.99 6.29
CA GLN A 282 2.64 -15.53 5.74
C GLN A 282 3.39 -16.44 6.72
N GLN A 283 2.89 -16.60 7.91
CA GLN A 283 3.56 -17.33 9.01
C GLN A 283 4.06 -18.70 8.58
N LYS A 284 3.18 -19.52 8.00
CA LYS A 284 3.52 -20.89 7.56
C LYS A 284 4.68 -20.90 6.58
N ALA A 285 4.65 -20.02 5.58
CA ALA A 285 5.69 -19.95 4.53
C ALA A 285 7.03 -19.48 5.11
N LEU A 286 7.03 -18.44 5.94
CA LEU A 286 8.23 -17.89 6.55
C LEU A 286 8.85 -18.87 7.56
N HIS A 287 8.06 -19.52 8.40
CA HIS A 287 8.55 -20.54 9.32
C HIS A 287 9.08 -21.77 8.57
N GLN A 288 8.49 -22.18 7.45
CA GLN A 288 9.03 -23.27 6.63
C GLN A 288 10.39 -22.88 6.03
N GLN A 289 10.57 -21.66 5.56
CA GLN A 289 11.88 -21.19 5.09
C GLN A 289 12.93 -21.18 6.21
N ALA A 290 12.55 -20.70 7.41
CA ALA A 290 13.42 -20.73 8.57
C ALA A 290 13.82 -22.17 8.96
N LEU A 291 12.86 -23.10 8.97
CA LEU A 291 13.11 -24.51 9.26
C LEU A 291 14.05 -25.13 8.22
N ASN A 292 13.84 -24.87 6.94
CA ASN A 292 14.71 -25.38 5.87
C ASN A 292 16.16 -24.91 6.04
N LEU A 293 16.35 -23.62 6.38
CA LEU A 293 17.68 -23.08 6.68
C LEU A 293 18.27 -23.73 7.94
N TYR A 294 17.47 -23.89 8.99
CA TYR A 294 17.90 -24.53 10.24
C TYR A 294 18.36 -25.99 10.00
N ILE A 295 17.58 -26.74 9.23
CA ILE A 295 17.90 -28.10 8.84
C ILE A 295 19.21 -28.16 8.02
N SER A 296 19.43 -27.25 7.10
CA SER A 296 20.61 -27.23 6.25
C SER A 296 21.91 -26.94 7.00
N GLU A 297 21.84 -26.44 8.22
CA GLU A 297 23.02 -26.17 9.06
C GLU A 297 23.40 -27.30 10.01
N SER A 298 22.50 -28.26 10.23
CA SER A 298 22.79 -29.37 11.14
C SER A 298 23.52 -30.48 10.41
N PRO A 299 24.83 -30.69 10.65
CA PRO A 299 25.54 -31.85 10.12
C PRO A 299 24.87 -33.17 10.53
N GLU A 300 24.28 -33.18 11.73
CA GLU A 300 23.53 -34.30 12.26
C GLU A 300 22.29 -34.63 11.40
N LEU A 301 21.55 -33.59 10.94
CA LEU A 301 20.39 -33.75 10.06
C LEU A 301 20.78 -34.10 8.62
N ALA A 302 21.87 -33.57 8.12
CA ALA A 302 22.41 -33.98 6.82
C ALA A 302 22.75 -35.48 6.84
N SER A 303 23.37 -35.95 7.92
CA SER A 303 23.65 -37.37 8.14
C SER A 303 22.35 -38.19 8.28
N ILE A 304 21.39 -37.73 9.06
CA ILE A 304 20.08 -38.36 9.22
C ILE A 304 19.33 -38.48 7.89
N ASN A 305 19.30 -37.42 7.08
CA ASN A 305 18.65 -37.43 5.77
C ASN A 305 19.34 -38.38 4.79
N ALA A 306 20.68 -38.41 4.78
CA ALA A 306 21.44 -39.35 3.96
C ALA A 306 21.14 -40.82 4.36
N GLN A 307 21.04 -41.12 5.65
CA GLN A 307 20.66 -42.42 6.14
C GLN A 307 19.23 -42.80 5.75
N ILE A 308 18.27 -41.87 5.85
CA ILE A 308 16.89 -42.09 5.42
C ILE A 308 16.83 -42.40 3.91
N GLU A 309 17.58 -41.68 3.08
CA GLU A 309 17.65 -41.95 1.62
C GLU A 309 18.24 -43.32 1.35
N GLU A 310 19.31 -43.70 2.04
CA GLU A 310 19.94 -45.02 1.91
C GLU A 310 18.97 -46.14 2.31
N HIS A 311 18.31 -46.03 3.46
CA HIS A 311 17.30 -47.00 3.89
C HIS A 311 16.12 -47.11 2.94
N ASN A 312 15.62 -45.97 2.41
CA ASN A 312 14.54 -45.98 1.43
C ASN A 312 14.96 -46.69 0.13
N LYS A 313 16.18 -46.47 -0.33
CA LYS A 313 16.75 -47.14 -1.50
C LYS A 313 16.85 -48.66 -1.24
N ASN A 314 17.42 -49.05 -0.12
CA ASN A 314 17.53 -50.46 0.27
C ASN A 314 16.15 -51.16 0.33
N ILE A 315 15.17 -50.50 0.93
CA ILE A 315 13.77 -51.01 1.00
C ILE A 315 13.22 -51.19 -0.43
N ALA A 316 13.41 -50.18 -1.32
CA ALA A 316 12.93 -50.24 -2.70
C ALA A 316 13.56 -51.39 -3.48
N ASP A 317 14.88 -51.52 -3.40
CA ASP A 317 15.65 -52.56 -4.12
C ASP A 317 15.29 -53.99 -3.59
N MET A 318 15.16 -54.17 -2.29
CA MET A 318 14.74 -55.42 -1.67
C MET A 318 13.26 -55.75 -2.00
N THR A 319 12.38 -54.74 -1.99
CA THR A 319 10.97 -54.92 -2.37
C THR A 319 10.83 -55.31 -3.85
N LYS A 320 11.60 -54.69 -4.71
CA LYS A 320 11.64 -55.07 -6.10
C LYS A 320 12.12 -56.51 -6.29
N THR A 321 13.22 -56.90 -5.61
CA THR A 321 13.74 -58.24 -5.62
C THR A 321 12.73 -59.27 -5.11
N TYR A 322 11.98 -58.90 -4.06
CA TYR A 322 10.91 -59.74 -3.51
C TYR A 322 9.78 -59.95 -4.52
N ASN A 323 9.31 -58.87 -5.15
CA ASN A 323 8.25 -58.92 -6.14
C ASN A 323 8.65 -59.68 -7.41
N ASP A 324 9.86 -59.45 -7.90
CA ASP A 324 10.39 -60.13 -9.10
C ASP A 324 10.56 -61.63 -8.91
N LYS A 325 10.90 -62.08 -7.67
CA LYS A 325 11.12 -63.50 -7.38
C LYS A 325 9.88 -64.24 -6.90
N TYR A 326 9.01 -63.57 -6.13
CA TYR A 326 7.98 -64.22 -5.40
C TYR A 326 6.58 -63.62 -5.62
N GLY A 327 6.48 -62.41 -6.19
CA GLY A 327 5.23 -61.64 -6.26
C GLY A 327 4.10 -62.28 -7.09
N THR A 328 4.44 -63.24 -7.97
CA THR A 328 3.46 -63.94 -8.82
C THR A 328 3.27 -65.41 -8.42
N LYS A 329 4.00 -65.92 -7.40
CA LYS A 329 3.96 -67.31 -6.99
C LYS A 329 3.01 -67.48 -5.78
N SER A 330 2.15 -68.50 -5.84
CA SER A 330 1.40 -68.93 -4.68
C SER A 330 2.29 -69.72 -3.70
N ASP A 331 1.84 -69.83 -2.45
CA ASP A 331 2.62 -70.51 -1.40
C ASP A 331 2.90 -72.01 -1.73
N ASP A 332 2.01 -72.64 -2.50
CA ASP A 332 2.13 -74.01 -2.95
C ASP A 332 3.14 -74.20 -4.10
N GLU A 333 3.46 -73.12 -4.85
CA GLU A 333 4.43 -73.11 -5.95
C GLU A 333 5.87 -72.88 -5.48
N LEU A 334 6.04 -72.58 -4.19
CA LEU A 334 7.36 -72.32 -3.61
C LEU A 334 7.97 -73.58 -3.00
N THR A 335 9.20 -73.87 -3.34
CA THR A 335 9.98 -74.92 -2.68
C THR A 335 10.35 -74.56 -1.25
N GLY A 336 10.70 -75.52 -0.43
CA GLY A 336 11.12 -75.30 0.95
C GLY A 336 12.26 -74.25 1.10
N PRO A 337 13.36 -74.38 0.29
CA PRO A 337 14.42 -73.35 0.29
C PRO A 337 13.97 -71.99 -0.19
N GLU A 338 13.03 -71.88 -1.17
CA GLU A 338 12.46 -70.62 -1.60
C GLU A 338 11.64 -69.93 -0.54
N LYS A 339 10.80 -70.67 0.23
CA LYS A 339 10.05 -70.14 1.39
C LYS A 339 10.98 -69.55 2.44
N VAL A 340 12.10 -70.22 2.75
CA VAL A 340 13.10 -69.70 3.69
C VAL A 340 13.75 -68.44 3.18
N SER A 341 14.07 -68.39 1.84
CA SER A 341 14.68 -67.21 1.24
C SER A 341 13.70 -66.02 1.16
N MET A 342 12.46 -66.29 0.82
CA MET A 342 11.38 -65.27 0.82
C MET A 342 11.18 -64.67 2.22
N LYS A 343 11.10 -65.54 3.25
CA LYS A 343 10.99 -65.08 4.62
C LYS A 343 12.16 -64.22 5.07
N LYS A 344 13.40 -64.64 4.76
CA LYS A 344 14.61 -63.85 5.06
C LYS A 344 14.56 -62.48 4.41
N LEU A 345 14.12 -62.39 3.17
CA LEU A 345 14.04 -61.10 2.43
C LEU A 345 12.90 -60.23 3.01
N SER A 346 11.77 -60.82 3.34
CA SER A 346 10.67 -60.11 4.04
C SER A 346 11.12 -59.58 5.39
N ASP A 347 11.80 -60.42 6.21
CA ASP A 347 12.32 -59.99 7.51
C ASP A 347 13.38 -58.88 7.39
N ALA A 348 14.19 -58.91 6.35
CA ALA A 348 15.17 -57.86 6.03
C ALA A 348 14.48 -56.55 5.65
N ILE A 349 13.42 -56.57 4.82
CA ILE A 349 12.62 -55.39 4.48
C ILE A 349 12.00 -54.78 5.73
N GLU A 350 11.42 -55.60 6.59
CA GLU A 350 10.83 -55.10 7.85
C GLU A 350 11.89 -54.54 8.81
N SER A 351 13.08 -55.13 8.86
CA SER A 351 14.20 -54.61 9.65
C SER A 351 14.64 -53.21 9.16
N GLU A 352 14.79 -53.04 7.83
CA GLU A 352 15.12 -51.78 7.22
C GLU A 352 14.04 -50.68 7.45
N LYS A 353 12.76 -51.06 7.34
CA LYS A 353 11.65 -50.14 7.67
C LYS A 353 11.72 -49.68 9.11
N ARG A 354 11.93 -50.59 10.07
CA ARG A 354 12.06 -50.23 11.50
C ARG A 354 13.27 -49.32 11.75
N ALA A 355 14.42 -49.60 11.14
CA ALA A 355 15.60 -48.76 11.24
C ALA A 355 15.30 -47.34 10.68
N ASN A 356 14.65 -47.26 9.51
CA ASN A 356 14.23 -46.00 8.91
C ASN A 356 13.27 -45.20 9.79
N ASP A 357 12.30 -45.88 10.44
CA ASP A 357 11.36 -45.23 11.36
C ASP A 357 12.04 -44.73 12.65
N GLN A 358 13.04 -45.47 13.16
CA GLN A 358 13.86 -45.01 14.29
C GLN A 358 14.67 -43.76 13.93
N ILE A 359 15.25 -43.72 12.74
CA ILE A 359 16.00 -42.55 12.23
C ILE A 359 15.08 -41.38 12.03
N LYS A 360 13.88 -41.58 11.45
CA LYS A 360 12.85 -40.52 11.31
C LYS A 360 12.40 -39.99 12.69
N ALA A 361 12.30 -40.83 13.68
CA ALA A 361 11.98 -40.40 15.05
C ALA A 361 13.06 -39.46 15.62
N SER A 362 14.33 -39.61 15.25
CA SER A 362 15.38 -38.69 15.69
C SER A 362 15.25 -37.28 15.09
N GLN A 363 14.58 -37.10 13.94
CA GLN A 363 14.25 -35.82 13.40
C GLN A 363 13.31 -35.00 14.32
N THR A 364 12.50 -35.66 15.12
CA THR A 364 11.54 -35.03 16.05
C THR A 364 12.28 -34.08 17.01
N GLY A 365 13.42 -34.47 17.53
CA GLY A 365 14.23 -33.66 18.44
C GLY A 365 14.73 -32.33 17.78
N VAL A 366 14.92 -32.31 16.48
CA VAL A 366 15.33 -31.12 15.76
C VAL A 366 14.15 -30.15 15.56
N VAL A 367 12.96 -30.69 15.26
CA VAL A 367 11.72 -29.90 15.19
C VAL A 367 11.40 -29.31 16.56
N GLU A 368 11.63 -30.02 17.63
CA GLU A 368 11.48 -29.53 19.02
C GLU A 368 12.43 -28.35 19.29
N LYS A 369 13.70 -28.47 18.94
CA LYS A 369 14.68 -27.37 19.07
C LYS A 369 14.27 -26.15 18.25
N PHE A 370 13.79 -26.34 17.01
CA PHE A 370 13.26 -25.25 16.20
C PHE A 370 12.02 -24.59 16.84
N ASN A 371 11.10 -25.37 17.39
CA ASN A 371 9.93 -24.87 18.11
C ASN A 371 10.32 -24.05 19.36
N GLN A 372 11.42 -24.41 20.02
CA GLN A 372 11.99 -23.60 21.12
C GLN A 372 12.47 -22.24 20.63
N LEU A 373 13.11 -22.15 19.44
CA LEU A 373 13.48 -20.87 18.83
C LEU A 373 12.24 -20.01 18.53
N VAL A 374 11.18 -20.61 18.01
CA VAL A 374 9.90 -19.93 17.79
C VAL A 374 9.30 -19.40 19.10
N ALA A 375 9.33 -20.18 20.15
CA ALA A 375 8.84 -19.77 21.47
C ALA A 375 9.68 -18.61 22.06
N GLN A 376 11.00 -18.65 21.92
CA GLN A 376 11.89 -17.58 22.35
C GLN A 376 11.64 -16.28 21.56
N ALA A 377 11.47 -16.37 20.24
CA ALA A 377 11.14 -15.24 19.40
C ALA A 377 9.78 -14.62 19.80
N ARG A 378 8.77 -15.44 20.07
CA ARG A 378 7.47 -14.98 20.57
C ARG A 378 7.60 -14.20 21.88
N ALA A 379 8.40 -14.70 22.81
CA ALA A 379 8.65 -14.02 24.09
C ALA A 379 9.37 -12.66 23.90
N ARG A 380 10.26 -12.53 22.90
CA ARG A 380 10.94 -11.26 22.57
C ARG A 380 9.98 -10.23 21.94
N ILE A 381 9.02 -10.68 21.14
CA ILE A 381 8.04 -9.80 20.47
C ILE A 381 7.01 -9.26 21.47
N SER A 382 6.64 -10.08 22.47
CA SER A 382 5.62 -9.71 23.47
C SER A 382 6.10 -8.74 24.55
N ARG A 383 7.39 -8.47 24.61
CA ARG A 383 8.03 -7.45 25.48
C ARG A 383 8.13 -6.12 24.76
#